data_cfed8993f7025ee5307f15ec2f6b708a
#
_entry.id   cfed8993f7025ee5307f15ec2f6b708a
#
_cell.length_a   1.000
_cell.length_b   1.000
_cell.length_c   1.000
_cell.angle_alpha   90.00
_cell.angle_beta   90.00
_cell.angle_gamma   90.00
#
_symmetry.space_group_name_H-M   'P 1'
#
loop_
_entity.id
_entity.type
_entity.pdbx_description
1 polymer ?
#
loop_
_entity_poly.entity_id
_entity_poly.type
_entity_poly.pdbx_seq_one_letter_code
_entity_poly.pdbx_strand_id
1 'polypeptide(L)'
;MALTDIKVRTTKPSDKPFKLTDGQGMHLLINPNGSKYWRLQYRFGGKQKVLALGVYPMVSLGEARRKRDEAKKLVSDGIDPSEKKKADKIEQSEALTFEAVARDWHTACKRKWSDSHSERVLKSMEDGLFTAIGKRKISELNTRDLIAPIKAVEASGRLEVASRLQQRTTAVMRYAVQNGLIDYNPAQDMSGAITVAKRTHRPALPFDRFSELLERIESFKGRKLTKLAVKLTLLIFIRSSELRFARWSEIDFENAMWTIPGEREPLPGVKHSHRGSKMKTPHLVPLSRQALELLKAIREISGECDLVFIGDHDFRKPMSENTVNKALRAMGYDTTVEVCGHGFRAMACSALIESGKWSRDAVERQMSHQERNSVRAAYIHKAEHLDERRLMLQWWADYLD
;
A
#
# COMPACT_ATOMS: atom_id res chain seq x y z
N MET A 1 -36.34 -29.35 42.87
CA MET A 1 -37.27 -28.28 42.41
C MET A 1 -36.45 -27.24 41.63
N ALA A 2 -37.02 -26.75 40.57
CA ALA A 2 -36.39 -25.63 39.80
C ALA A 2 -36.34 -24.38 40.67
N LEU A 3 -35.32 -23.55 40.54
CA LEU A 3 -35.21 -22.28 41.25
C LEU A 3 -36.22 -21.24 40.69
N THR A 4 -36.62 -20.33 41.55
CA THR A 4 -37.39 -19.16 41.19
C THR A 4 -36.56 -17.89 41.36
N ASP A 5 -36.82 -16.83 40.60
CA ASP A 5 -36.09 -15.59 40.72
C ASP A 5 -36.17 -14.97 42.12
N ILE A 6 -37.32 -15.13 42.78
CA ILE A 6 -37.52 -14.70 44.15
C ILE A 6 -36.50 -15.42 45.08
N LYS A 7 -36.40 -16.75 44.97
CA LYS A 7 -35.45 -17.55 45.79
C LYS A 7 -34.00 -17.17 45.51
N VAL A 8 -33.61 -16.98 44.26
CA VAL A 8 -32.27 -16.55 43.88
C VAL A 8 -31.92 -15.16 44.48
N ARG A 9 -32.87 -14.22 44.43
CA ARG A 9 -32.71 -12.87 44.94
C ARG A 9 -32.64 -12.84 46.48
N THR A 10 -33.56 -13.51 47.17
CA THR A 10 -33.75 -13.42 48.63
C THR A 10 -32.82 -14.31 49.44
N THR A 11 -32.17 -15.31 48.84
CA THR A 11 -31.24 -16.20 49.56
C THR A 11 -30.03 -15.43 50.07
N LYS A 12 -29.85 -15.39 51.38
CA LYS A 12 -28.72 -14.78 52.09
C LYS A 12 -27.48 -15.68 52.07
N PRO A 13 -26.26 -15.16 52.16
CA PRO A 13 -25.04 -15.95 52.32
C PRO A 13 -25.03 -16.64 53.69
N SER A 14 -24.20 -17.67 53.84
CA SER A 14 -23.91 -18.37 55.09
C SER A 14 -22.39 -18.41 55.30
N ASP A 15 -21.93 -18.89 56.47
CA ASP A 15 -20.52 -18.95 56.82
C ASP A 15 -19.66 -19.83 55.87
N LYS A 16 -20.29 -20.72 55.13
CA LYS A 16 -19.63 -21.59 54.16
C LYS A 16 -20.32 -21.44 52.78
N PRO A 17 -19.55 -21.61 51.67
CA PRO A 17 -20.16 -21.60 50.34
C PRO A 17 -21.15 -22.77 50.21
N PHE A 18 -22.32 -22.52 49.64
CA PHE A 18 -23.33 -23.55 49.39
C PHE A 18 -23.96 -23.42 48.00
N LYS A 19 -24.63 -24.49 47.57
CA LYS A 19 -25.21 -24.58 46.23
C LYS A 19 -26.73 -24.66 46.31
N LEU A 20 -27.40 -23.89 45.45
CA LEU A 20 -28.82 -24.03 45.14
C LEU A 20 -28.95 -24.68 43.77
N THR A 21 -29.48 -25.88 43.68
CA THR A 21 -29.64 -26.66 42.45
C THR A 21 -30.88 -26.21 41.70
N ASP A 22 -30.73 -25.92 40.38
CA ASP A 22 -31.86 -25.60 39.47
C ASP A 22 -32.28 -26.80 38.60
N GLY A 23 -31.52 -27.88 38.64
CA GLY A 23 -31.73 -29.06 37.78
C GLY A 23 -30.82 -29.10 36.56
N GLN A 24 -30.83 -30.26 35.91
CA GLN A 24 -30.03 -30.52 34.70
C GLN A 24 -28.52 -30.18 34.83
N GLY A 25 -27.94 -30.32 36.04
CA GLY A 25 -26.55 -30.00 36.31
C GLY A 25 -26.25 -28.53 36.64
N MET A 26 -27.25 -27.64 36.50
CA MET A 26 -27.07 -26.20 36.82
C MET A 26 -27.33 -25.94 38.32
N HIS A 27 -26.49 -25.11 38.93
CA HIS A 27 -26.64 -24.64 40.29
C HIS A 27 -26.12 -23.20 40.45
N LEU A 28 -26.67 -22.52 41.46
CA LEU A 28 -26.16 -21.22 41.93
C LEU A 28 -25.24 -21.49 43.12
N LEU A 29 -23.96 -21.13 42.99
CA LEU A 29 -23.00 -21.14 44.08
C LEU A 29 -23.05 -19.80 44.80
N ILE A 30 -23.35 -19.81 46.12
CA ILE A 30 -23.37 -18.61 46.94
C ILE A 30 -22.19 -18.67 47.90
N ASN A 31 -21.36 -17.66 47.85
CA ASN A 31 -20.20 -17.52 48.72
C ASN A 31 -20.52 -16.72 49.98
N PRO A 32 -19.71 -16.85 51.05
CA PRO A 32 -19.90 -16.13 52.33
C PRO A 32 -19.90 -14.61 52.16
N ASN A 33 -19.19 -14.07 51.17
CA ASN A 33 -19.15 -12.62 50.82
C ASN A 33 -20.41 -12.14 50.06
N GLY A 34 -21.43 -12.99 49.86
CA GLY A 34 -22.65 -12.68 49.16
C GLY A 34 -22.60 -12.78 47.62
N SER A 35 -21.46 -13.06 47.02
CA SER A 35 -21.35 -13.26 45.57
C SER A 35 -22.05 -14.55 45.14
N LYS A 36 -22.76 -14.47 44.01
CA LYS A 36 -23.60 -15.56 43.47
C LYS A 36 -23.15 -15.91 42.07
N TYR A 37 -22.77 -17.17 41.83
CA TYR A 37 -22.20 -17.63 40.55
C TYR A 37 -23.02 -18.77 39.96
N TRP A 38 -23.45 -18.63 38.72
CA TRP A 38 -24.08 -19.67 37.95
C TRP A 38 -23.04 -20.70 37.48
N ARG A 39 -23.21 -21.97 37.77
CA ARG A 39 -22.34 -23.08 37.41
C ARG A 39 -23.14 -24.22 36.79
N LEU A 40 -22.56 -24.85 35.74
CA LEU A 40 -23.09 -26.07 35.13
C LEU A 40 -22.08 -27.20 35.39
N GLN A 41 -22.54 -28.29 36.03
CA GLN A 41 -21.81 -29.55 36.09
C GLN A 41 -22.22 -30.42 34.90
N TYR A 42 -21.26 -30.95 34.17
CA TYR A 42 -21.49 -31.80 33.00
C TYR A 42 -20.40 -32.86 32.91
N ARG A 43 -20.64 -33.92 32.12
CA ARG A 43 -19.65 -34.97 31.82
C ARG A 43 -19.23 -34.84 30.37
N PHE A 44 -17.93 -34.92 30.12
CA PHE A 44 -17.35 -34.93 28.78
C PHE A 44 -16.11 -35.84 28.76
N GLY A 45 -16.03 -36.78 27.80
CA GLY A 45 -14.94 -37.74 27.70
C GLY A 45 -14.76 -38.57 28.97
N GLY A 46 -15.86 -38.99 29.65
CA GLY A 46 -15.85 -39.77 30.90
C GLY A 46 -15.52 -38.96 32.16
N LYS A 47 -15.08 -37.70 32.05
CA LYS A 47 -14.68 -36.82 33.17
C LYS A 47 -15.78 -35.83 33.54
N GLN A 48 -15.93 -35.58 34.84
CA GLN A 48 -16.83 -34.55 35.35
C GLN A 48 -16.15 -33.19 35.29
N LYS A 49 -16.81 -32.21 34.68
CA LYS A 49 -16.33 -30.82 34.48
C LYS A 49 -17.36 -29.83 35.01
N VAL A 50 -16.90 -28.57 35.24
CA VAL A 50 -17.73 -27.45 35.71
C VAL A 50 -17.52 -26.26 34.81
N LEU A 51 -18.60 -25.76 34.19
CA LEU A 51 -18.60 -24.55 33.37
C LEU A 51 -19.19 -23.36 34.15
N ALA A 52 -18.52 -22.25 34.16
CA ALA A 52 -19.05 -20.96 34.66
C ALA A 52 -19.97 -20.32 33.62
N LEU A 53 -21.27 -20.16 33.97
CA LEU A 53 -22.28 -19.55 33.10
C LEU A 53 -22.39 -18.04 33.28
N GLY A 54 -22.00 -17.52 34.47
CA GLY A 54 -21.99 -16.09 34.76
C GLY A 54 -22.21 -15.74 36.21
N VAL A 55 -22.30 -14.46 36.51
CA VAL A 55 -22.47 -13.91 37.87
C VAL A 55 -23.85 -13.24 37.98
N TYR A 56 -24.60 -13.60 39.01
CA TYR A 56 -25.86 -12.94 39.36
C TYR A 56 -25.53 -11.60 40.08
N PRO A 57 -26.23 -10.49 39.85
CA PRO A 57 -27.40 -10.33 38.98
C PRO A 57 -27.13 -10.03 37.51
N MET A 58 -25.87 -9.87 37.09
CA MET A 58 -25.52 -9.58 35.67
C MET A 58 -26.04 -10.62 34.69
N VAL A 59 -26.12 -11.89 35.13
CA VAL A 59 -26.77 -12.98 34.39
C VAL A 59 -27.98 -13.40 35.19
N SER A 60 -29.18 -13.19 34.66
CA SER A 60 -30.46 -13.60 35.26
C SER A 60 -30.62 -15.12 35.27
N LEU A 61 -31.61 -15.65 36.02
CA LEU A 61 -31.92 -17.07 36.02
C LEU A 61 -32.31 -17.57 34.62
N GLY A 62 -33.11 -16.78 33.90
CA GLY A 62 -33.53 -17.13 32.53
C GLY A 62 -32.35 -17.20 31.55
N GLU A 63 -31.41 -16.25 31.61
CA GLU A 63 -30.18 -16.28 30.82
C GLU A 63 -29.25 -17.41 31.22
N ALA A 64 -29.12 -17.73 32.49
CA ALA A 64 -28.35 -18.88 32.99
C ALA A 64 -28.87 -20.21 32.44
N ARG A 65 -30.20 -20.39 32.39
CA ARG A 65 -30.86 -21.54 31.78
C ARG A 65 -30.58 -21.63 30.28
N ARG A 66 -30.69 -20.54 29.55
CA ARG A 66 -30.35 -20.51 28.12
C ARG A 66 -28.90 -20.91 27.86
N LYS A 67 -27.94 -20.33 28.59
CA LYS A 67 -26.52 -20.70 28.51
C LYS A 67 -26.24 -22.15 28.90
N ARG A 68 -26.99 -22.72 29.86
CA ARG A 68 -26.95 -24.15 30.19
C ARG A 68 -27.38 -24.99 29.00
N ASP A 69 -28.47 -24.64 28.35
CA ASP A 69 -29.05 -25.42 27.24
C ASP A 69 -28.13 -25.34 26.01
N GLU A 70 -27.55 -24.19 25.73
CA GLU A 70 -26.50 -24.01 24.70
C GLU A 70 -25.27 -24.88 25.00
N ALA A 71 -24.79 -24.91 26.26
CA ALA A 71 -23.65 -25.73 26.66
C ALA A 71 -23.95 -27.21 26.54
N LYS A 72 -25.18 -27.66 26.91
CA LYS A 72 -25.62 -29.07 26.76
C LYS A 72 -25.71 -29.49 25.31
N LYS A 73 -26.14 -28.58 24.41
CA LYS A 73 -26.14 -28.84 22.97
C LYS A 73 -24.71 -29.08 22.47
N LEU A 74 -23.74 -28.25 22.86
CA LEU A 74 -22.33 -28.51 22.53
C LEU A 74 -21.83 -29.85 22.98
N VAL A 75 -22.17 -30.26 24.22
CA VAL A 75 -21.79 -31.59 24.72
C VAL A 75 -22.43 -32.72 23.90
N SER A 76 -23.69 -32.58 23.47
CA SER A 76 -24.35 -33.55 22.58
C SER A 76 -23.71 -33.61 21.19
N ASP A 77 -23.19 -32.48 20.70
CA ASP A 77 -22.50 -32.39 19.45
C ASP A 77 -21.01 -32.84 19.53
N GLY A 78 -20.59 -33.39 20.67
CA GLY A 78 -19.23 -33.87 20.89
C GLY A 78 -18.19 -32.77 21.13
N ILE A 79 -18.62 -31.55 21.44
CA ILE A 79 -17.75 -30.39 21.67
C ILE A 79 -17.72 -30.06 23.16
N ASP A 80 -16.52 -29.90 23.72
CA ASP A 80 -16.36 -29.46 25.11
C ASP A 80 -16.64 -27.94 25.26
N PRO A 81 -17.71 -27.56 26.01
CA PRO A 81 -18.04 -26.13 26.18
C PRO A 81 -16.95 -25.33 26.90
N SER A 82 -16.15 -25.97 27.75
CA SER A 82 -15.03 -25.28 28.43
C SER A 82 -13.87 -24.99 27.48
N GLU A 83 -13.54 -25.93 26.62
CA GLU A 83 -12.49 -25.76 25.60
C GLU A 83 -12.93 -24.75 24.53
N LYS A 84 -14.19 -24.84 24.07
CA LYS A 84 -14.75 -23.86 23.14
C LYS A 84 -14.70 -22.45 23.71
N LYS A 85 -15.13 -22.25 24.95
CA LYS A 85 -15.07 -20.93 25.61
C LYS A 85 -13.65 -20.39 25.75
N LYS A 86 -12.64 -21.26 25.93
CA LYS A 86 -11.23 -20.88 25.94
C LYS A 86 -10.76 -20.47 24.55
N ALA A 87 -11.10 -21.28 23.53
CA ALA A 87 -10.78 -20.99 22.14
C ALA A 87 -11.38 -19.66 21.68
N ASP A 88 -12.68 -19.42 21.91
CA ASP A 88 -13.36 -18.17 21.60
C ASP A 88 -12.71 -16.97 22.31
N LYS A 89 -12.25 -17.14 23.56
CA LYS A 89 -11.55 -16.08 24.29
C LYS A 89 -10.15 -15.81 23.73
N ILE A 90 -9.45 -16.84 23.28
CA ILE A 90 -8.14 -16.70 22.63
C ILE A 90 -8.32 -16.01 21.28
N GLU A 91 -9.27 -16.46 20.47
CA GLU A 91 -9.60 -15.88 19.16
C GLU A 91 -10.00 -14.41 19.29
N GLN A 92 -10.87 -14.04 20.24
CA GLN A 92 -11.19 -12.62 20.53
C GLN A 92 -9.98 -11.81 21.01
N SER A 93 -9.07 -12.44 21.76
CA SER A 93 -7.84 -11.79 22.23
C SER A 93 -6.85 -11.57 21.11
N GLU A 94 -6.74 -12.50 20.16
CA GLU A 94 -5.88 -12.41 18.97
C GLU A 94 -6.47 -11.44 17.93
N ALA A 95 -7.80 -11.43 17.75
CA ALA A 95 -8.48 -10.50 16.83
C ALA A 95 -8.29 -9.02 17.21
N LEU A 96 -7.96 -8.72 18.46
CA LEU A 96 -7.73 -7.35 18.96
C LEU A 96 -6.24 -6.99 19.06
N THR A 97 -5.33 -7.76 18.47
CA THR A 97 -3.90 -7.43 18.44
C THR A 97 -3.61 -6.32 17.41
N PHE A 98 -2.51 -5.59 17.60
CA PHE A 98 -2.09 -4.56 16.64
C PHE A 98 -1.90 -5.14 15.23
N GLU A 99 -1.28 -6.33 15.11
CA GLU A 99 -1.08 -6.98 13.81
C GLU A 99 -2.40 -7.35 13.15
N ALA A 100 -3.35 -7.94 13.87
CA ALA A 100 -4.65 -8.30 13.32
C ALA A 100 -5.38 -7.06 12.78
N VAL A 101 -5.46 -6.00 13.57
CA VAL A 101 -6.10 -4.73 13.15
C VAL A 101 -5.34 -4.05 12.00
N ALA A 102 -4.01 -4.14 11.98
CA ALA A 102 -3.21 -3.61 10.87
C ALA A 102 -3.43 -4.38 9.57
N ARG A 103 -3.60 -5.69 9.61
CA ARG A 103 -3.94 -6.52 8.44
C ARG A 103 -5.36 -6.23 7.95
N ASP A 104 -6.32 -6.01 8.84
CA ASP A 104 -7.69 -5.60 8.48
C ASP A 104 -7.70 -4.22 7.81
N TRP A 105 -6.99 -3.24 8.41
CA TRP A 105 -6.79 -1.93 7.78
C TRP A 105 -6.15 -2.04 6.40
N HIS A 106 -5.10 -2.86 6.26
CA HIS A 106 -4.43 -3.10 4.99
C HIS A 106 -5.39 -3.67 3.95
N THR A 107 -6.22 -4.65 4.32
CA THR A 107 -7.24 -5.27 3.45
C THR A 107 -8.28 -4.23 3.01
N ALA A 108 -8.75 -3.39 3.92
CA ALA A 108 -9.68 -2.30 3.59
C ALA A 108 -9.09 -1.28 2.62
N CYS A 109 -7.79 -0.99 2.74
CA CYS A 109 -7.08 -0.05 1.87
C CYS A 109 -6.65 -0.64 0.52
N LYS A 110 -6.51 -1.96 0.40
CA LYS A 110 -5.95 -2.67 -0.76
C LYS A 110 -6.63 -2.27 -2.08
N ARG A 111 -7.95 -2.05 -2.06
CA ARG A 111 -8.73 -1.65 -3.26
C ARG A 111 -8.27 -0.31 -3.88
N LYS A 112 -7.60 0.54 -3.09
CA LYS A 112 -7.11 1.87 -3.52
C LYS A 112 -5.66 1.84 -3.98
N TRP A 113 -4.96 0.73 -3.82
CA TRP A 113 -3.53 0.60 -4.07
C TRP A 113 -3.23 -0.32 -5.25
N SER A 114 -2.06 -0.12 -5.87
CA SER A 114 -1.50 -1.14 -6.75
C SER A 114 -0.97 -2.31 -5.91
N ASP A 115 -0.97 -3.53 -6.48
CA ASP A 115 -0.51 -4.73 -5.78
C ASP A 115 0.90 -4.55 -5.19
N SER A 116 1.84 -4.01 -5.98
CA SER A 116 3.21 -3.77 -5.51
C SER A 116 3.32 -2.71 -4.41
N HIS A 117 2.39 -1.75 -4.34
CA HIS A 117 2.32 -0.81 -3.24
C HIS A 117 1.76 -1.49 -1.99
N SER A 118 0.70 -2.25 -2.14
CA SER A 118 0.08 -3.04 -1.09
C SER A 118 1.08 -4.01 -0.43
N GLU A 119 1.81 -4.80 -1.23
CA GLU A 119 2.86 -5.70 -0.74
C GLU A 119 3.95 -4.97 0.04
N ARG A 120 4.44 -3.83 -0.47
CA ARG A 120 5.46 -3.02 0.22
C ARG A 120 4.96 -2.41 1.52
N VAL A 121 3.69 -2.00 1.58
CA VAL A 121 3.07 -1.48 2.80
C VAL A 121 3.06 -2.57 3.86
N LEU A 122 2.53 -3.76 3.54
CA LEU A 122 2.45 -4.87 4.47
C LEU A 122 3.84 -5.32 4.93
N LYS A 123 4.75 -5.58 4.00
CA LYS A 123 6.13 -6.00 4.27
C LYS A 123 6.85 -5.05 5.22
N SER A 124 6.68 -3.73 5.03
CA SER A 124 7.34 -2.76 5.91
C SER A 124 6.78 -2.75 7.34
N MET A 125 5.49 -3.08 7.52
CA MET A 125 4.91 -3.22 8.86
C MET A 125 5.36 -4.54 9.51
N GLU A 126 5.45 -5.61 8.75
CA GLU A 126 6.00 -6.89 9.20
C GLU A 126 7.43 -6.73 9.72
N ASP A 127 8.28 -6.09 8.91
CA ASP A 127 9.70 -5.90 9.25
C ASP A 127 9.93 -4.85 10.36
N GLY A 128 9.09 -3.84 10.47
CA GLY A 128 9.34 -2.68 11.33
C GLY A 128 8.46 -2.57 12.58
N LEU A 129 7.29 -3.22 12.61
CA LEU A 129 6.32 -3.03 13.70
C LEU A 129 5.88 -4.37 14.32
N PHE A 130 5.55 -5.39 13.51
CA PHE A 130 4.90 -6.58 14.03
C PHE A 130 5.79 -7.39 14.97
N THR A 131 7.10 -7.40 14.75
CA THR A 131 8.05 -8.04 15.66
C THR A 131 8.05 -7.43 17.07
N ALA A 132 7.83 -6.12 17.17
CA ALA A 132 7.89 -5.39 18.43
C ALA A 132 6.52 -5.27 19.12
N ILE A 133 5.47 -4.96 18.38
CA ILE A 133 4.14 -4.64 18.95
C ILE A 133 3.01 -5.47 18.35
N GLY A 134 3.26 -6.30 17.34
CA GLY A 134 2.23 -7.02 16.59
C GLY A 134 1.30 -7.85 17.48
N LYS A 135 1.85 -8.56 18.44
CA LYS A 135 1.10 -9.46 19.35
C LYS A 135 0.45 -8.74 20.54
N ARG A 136 0.73 -7.46 20.73
CA ARG A 136 0.14 -6.69 21.84
C ARG A 136 -1.30 -6.30 21.48
N LYS A 137 -2.18 -6.26 22.48
CA LYS A 137 -3.56 -5.78 22.30
C LYS A 137 -3.54 -4.30 21.94
N ILE A 138 -4.32 -3.94 20.92
CA ILE A 138 -4.36 -2.56 20.41
C ILE A 138 -4.84 -1.56 21.45
N SER A 139 -5.74 -1.97 22.37
CA SER A 139 -6.26 -1.17 23.47
C SER A 139 -5.24 -0.88 24.59
N GLU A 140 -4.15 -1.65 24.65
CA GLU A 140 -3.10 -1.51 25.66
C GLU A 140 -1.90 -0.68 25.16
N LEU A 141 -1.89 -0.32 23.88
CA LEU A 141 -0.79 0.42 23.28
C LEU A 141 -0.92 1.92 23.55
N ASN A 142 0.15 2.50 24.07
CA ASN A 142 0.29 3.94 24.25
C ASN A 142 1.26 4.55 23.23
N THR A 143 1.37 5.87 23.20
CA THR A 143 2.26 6.60 22.28
C THR A 143 3.71 6.14 22.37
N ARG A 144 4.22 5.83 23.57
CA ARG A 144 5.60 5.38 23.79
C ARG A 144 5.85 4.00 23.15
N ASP A 145 4.88 3.09 23.29
CA ASP A 145 4.97 1.76 22.68
C ASP A 145 5.00 1.82 21.17
N LEU A 146 4.20 2.69 20.59
CA LEU A 146 4.09 2.86 19.14
C LEU A 146 5.32 3.52 18.52
N ILE A 147 5.92 4.51 19.21
CA ILE A 147 7.05 5.25 18.68
C ILE A 147 8.37 4.51 18.82
N ALA A 148 8.54 3.66 19.83
CA ALA A 148 9.78 2.97 20.12
C ALA A 148 10.33 2.16 18.92
N PRO A 149 9.57 1.27 18.26
CA PRO A 149 10.06 0.53 17.10
C PRO A 149 10.36 1.45 15.91
N ILE A 150 9.63 2.55 15.75
CA ILE A 150 9.87 3.52 14.66
C ILE A 150 11.18 4.27 14.89
N LYS A 151 11.47 4.66 16.13
CA LYS A 151 12.77 5.28 16.50
C LYS A 151 13.95 4.32 16.33
N ALA A 152 13.77 3.04 16.55
CA ALA A 152 14.80 2.04 16.24
C ALA A 152 15.13 2.00 14.74
N VAL A 153 14.12 2.11 13.87
CA VAL A 153 14.31 2.24 12.42
C VAL A 153 14.98 3.57 12.07
N GLU A 154 14.59 4.69 12.69
CA GLU A 154 15.23 5.99 12.53
C GLU A 154 16.72 5.94 12.89
N ALA A 155 17.06 5.38 14.05
CA ALA A 155 18.43 5.23 14.53
C ALA A 155 19.31 4.38 13.59
N SER A 156 18.72 3.48 12.79
CA SER A 156 19.42 2.75 11.73
C SER A 156 19.70 3.59 10.46
N GLY A 157 19.39 4.88 10.46
CA GLY A 157 19.57 5.80 9.33
C GLY A 157 18.47 5.73 8.26
N ARG A 158 17.46 4.87 8.41
CA ARG A 158 16.39 4.67 7.42
C ARG A 158 15.23 5.66 7.64
N LEU A 159 15.52 6.96 7.55
CA LEU A 159 14.59 8.05 7.89
C LEU A 159 13.27 8.00 7.10
N GLU A 160 13.33 7.73 5.78
CA GLU A 160 12.13 7.64 4.94
C GLU A 160 11.25 6.44 5.36
N VAL A 161 11.85 5.31 5.71
CA VAL A 161 11.12 4.13 6.19
C VAL A 161 10.47 4.43 7.54
N ALA A 162 11.19 5.06 8.46
CA ALA A 162 10.66 5.46 9.78
C ALA A 162 9.47 6.42 9.63
N SER A 163 9.59 7.43 8.78
CA SER A 163 8.48 8.36 8.47
C SER A 163 7.26 7.65 7.90
N ARG A 164 7.45 6.67 7.00
CA ARG A 164 6.36 5.87 6.44
C ARG A 164 5.71 4.96 7.48
N LEU A 165 6.49 4.36 8.36
CA LEU A 165 5.97 3.54 9.46
C LEU A 165 5.13 4.39 10.41
N GLN A 166 5.58 5.60 10.76
CA GLN A 166 4.81 6.54 11.58
C GLN A 166 3.44 6.84 10.95
N GLN A 167 3.41 7.20 9.66
CA GLN A 167 2.16 7.47 8.95
C GLN A 167 1.21 6.27 8.96
N ARG A 168 1.74 5.05 8.75
CA ARG A 168 0.95 3.81 8.76
C ARG A 168 0.43 3.48 10.15
N THR A 169 1.26 3.61 11.17
CA THR A 169 0.85 3.42 12.58
C THR A 169 -0.30 4.35 12.92
N THR A 170 -0.19 5.63 12.59
CA THR A 170 -1.27 6.61 12.82
C THR A 170 -2.55 6.23 12.07
N ALA A 171 -2.42 5.72 10.85
CA ALA A 171 -3.58 5.30 10.05
C ALA A 171 -4.24 4.03 10.60
N VAL A 172 -3.47 3.03 11.06
CA VAL A 172 -3.98 1.82 11.71
C VAL A 172 -4.72 2.18 13.01
N MET A 173 -4.12 3.02 13.86
CA MET A 173 -4.76 3.44 15.11
C MET A 173 -6.03 4.26 14.86
N ARG A 174 -6.05 5.09 13.81
CA ARG A 174 -7.28 5.81 13.39
C ARG A 174 -8.36 4.84 12.92
N TYR A 175 -7.99 3.82 12.16
CA TYR A 175 -8.92 2.77 11.73
C TYR A 175 -9.49 2.01 12.94
N ALA A 176 -8.69 1.75 13.97
CA ALA A 176 -9.14 1.14 15.21
C ALA A 176 -10.19 1.99 15.94
N VAL A 177 -9.99 3.31 16.02
CA VAL A 177 -11.00 4.25 16.58
C VAL A 177 -12.27 4.24 15.74
N GLN A 178 -12.16 4.31 14.41
CA GLN A 178 -13.32 4.34 13.50
C GLN A 178 -14.18 3.06 13.57
N ASN A 179 -13.57 1.93 13.96
CA ASN A 179 -14.27 0.65 14.16
C ASN A 179 -14.64 0.36 15.62
N GLY A 180 -14.47 1.34 16.53
CA GLY A 180 -14.84 1.19 17.94
C GLY A 180 -13.99 0.19 18.72
N LEU A 181 -12.77 -0.12 18.26
CA LEU A 181 -11.84 -1.04 18.94
C LEU A 181 -11.06 -0.34 20.06
N ILE A 182 -10.90 0.96 19.97
CA ILE A 182 -10.30 1.86 20.97
C ILE A 182 -11.02 3.21 20.95
N ASP A 183 -10.97 3.92 22.08
CA ASP A 183 -11.71 5.19 22.25
C ASP A 183 -10.94 6.39 21.68
N TYR A 184 -9.61 6.36 21.67
CA TYR A 184 -8.76 7.44 21.16
C TYR A 184 -7.54 6.91 20.42
N ASN A 185 -6.94 7.74 19.58
CA ASN A 185 -5.77 7.40 18.81
C ASN A 185 -4.47 7.82 19.51
N PRO A 186 -3.72 6.92 20.16
CA PRO A 186 -2.47 7.26 20.86
C PRO A 186 -1.32 7.61 19.90
N ALA A 187 -1.46 7.40 18.58
CA ALA A 187 -0.48 7.79 17.59
C ALA A 187 -0.68 9.23 17.06
N GLN A 188 -1.69 9.96 17.54
CA GLN A 188 -1.99 11.31 17.05
C GLN A 188 -0.86 12.29 17.32
N ASP A 189 -0.25 12.20 18.50
CA ASP A 189 0.83 13.09 18.96
C ASP A 189 2.23 12.63 18.53
N MET A 190 2.33 11.62 17.67
CA MET A 190 3.60 11.19 17.13
C MET A 190 4.11 12.10 15.99
N SER A 191 3.28 13.05 15.53
CA SER A 191 3.69 14.01 14.49
C SER A 191 4.87 14.84 14.95
N GLY A 192 5.92 14.94 14.12
CA GLY A 192 7.15 15.67 14.48
C GLY A 192 8.14 14.92 15.37
N ALA A 193 7.79 13.75 15.91
CA ALA A 193 8.66 12.98 16.78
C ALA A 193 9.77 12.20 16.03
N ILE A 194 9.67 12.11 14.71
CA ILE A 194 10.63 11.43 13.81
C ILE A 194 11.25 12.46 12.89
N THR A 195 12.58 12.36 12.72
CA THR A 195 13.32 13.18 11.77
C THR A 195 12.88 12.82 10.34
N VAL A 196 12.33 13.79 9.64
CA VAL A 196 11.95 13.59 8.23
C VAL A 196 13.16 13.87 7.35
N ALA A 197 13.53 12.91 6.50
CA ALA A 197 14.57 13.12 5.50
C ALA A 197 14.20 14.33 4.62
N LYS A 198 15.15 15.23 4.39
CA LYS A 198 14.96 16.35 3.45
C LYS A 198 14.63 15.74 2.08
N ARG A 199 13.49 16.13 1.52
CA ARG A 199 13.11 15.70 0.17
C ARG A 199 14.11 16.27 -0.82
N THR A 200 14.85 15.40 -1.49
CA THR A 200 15.67 15.77 -2.64
C THR A 200 14.87 15.55 -3.92
N HIS A 201 14.94 16.51 -4.82
CA HIS A 201 14.43 16.34 -6.19
C HIS A 201 15.24 15.27 -6.92
N ARG A 202 14.66 14.66 -7.94
CA ARG A 202 15.42 13.77 -8.81
C ARG A 202 16.51 14.57 -9.50
N PRO A 203 17.77 14.06 -9.54
CA PRO A 203 18.88 14.79 -10.09
C PRO A 203 18.65 15.04 -11.58
N ALA A 204 18.93 16.28 -12.01
CA ALA A 204 18.77 16.80 -13.36
C ALA A 204 19.91 17.77 -13.64
N LEU A 205 20.46 17.75 -14.84
CA LEU A 205 21.52 18.65 -15.23
C LEU A 205 21.00 20.09 -15.43
N PRO A 206 21.79 21.09 -15.09
CA PRO A 206 21.52 22.47 -15.48
C PRO A 206 21.73 22.67 -17.01
N PHE A 207 21.20 23.76 -17.57
CA PHE A 207 21.16 23.97 -19.01
C PHE A 207 22.55 24.04 -19.69
N ASP A 208 23.53 24.60 -19.02
CA ASP A 208 24.92 24.71 -19.48
C ASP A 208 25.62 23.38 -19.70
N ARG A 209 25.07 22.31 -19.15
CA ARG A 209 25.61 20.92 -19.29
C ARG A 209 24.83 20.07 -20.30
N PHE A 210 23.89 20.61 -21.03
CA PHE A 210 23.12 19.82 -22.01
C PHE A 210 23.98 19.37 -23.19
N SER A 211 24.85 20.24 -23.72
CA SER A 211 25.79 19.87 -24.79
C SER A 211 26.70 18.72 -24.38
N GLU A 212 27.24 18.76 -23.15
CA GLU A 212 28.04 17.65 -22.60
C GLU A 212 27.24 16.33 -22.57
N LEU A 213 25.95 16.38 -22.17
CA LEU A 213 25.09 15.20 -22.13
C LEU A 213 24.90 14.62 -23.54
N LEU A 214 24.61 15.47 -24.51
CA LEU A 214 24.40 15.04 -25.90
C LEU A 214 25.66 14.41 -26.51
N GLU A 215 26.84 15.03 -26.31
CA GLU A 215 28.11 14.45 -26.71
C GLU A 215 28.41 13.09 -26.08
N ARG A 216 28.14 12.94 -24.78
CA ARG A 216 28.32 11.67 -24.08
C ARG A 216 27.33 10.61 -24.55
N ILE A 217 26.10 10.98 -24.88
CA ILE A 217 25.13 10.07 -25.49
C ILE A 217 25.62 9.63 -26.88
N GLU A 218 26.13 10.56 -27.69
CA GLU A 218 26.65 10.21 -29.02
C GLU A 218 27.88 9.30 -28.96
N SER A 219 28.79 9.55 -28.04
CA SER A 219 30.00 8.74 -27.84
C SER A 219 29.75 7.40 -27.12
N PHE A 220 28.54 7.16 -26.63
CA PHE A 220 28.23 5.93 -25.88
C PHE A 220 28.39 4.66 -26.73
N LYS A 221 29.33 3.80 -26.32
CA LYS A 221 29.71 2.57 -27.03
C LYS A 221 28.91 1.31 -26.62
N GLY A 222 27.83 1.49 -25.84
CA GLY A 222 26.98 0.39 -25.45
C GLY A 222 26.01 -0.05 -26.57
N ARG A 223 25.07 -0.92 -26.21
CA ARG A 223 24.08 -1.46 -27.16
C ARG A 223 23.32 -0.33 -27.90
N LYS A 224 23.19 -0.43 -29.23
CA LYS A 224 22.50 0.55 -30.10
C LYS A 224 21.08 0.85 -29.57
N LEU A 225 20.29 -0.19 -29.23
CA LEU A 225 18.93 -0.02 -28.69
C LEU A 225 18.93 0.75 -27.36
N THR A 226 19.92 0.57 -26.48
CA THR A 226 20.06 1.32 -25.23
C THR A 226 20.35 2.79 -25.48
N LYS A 227 21.27 3.12 -26.44
CA LYS A 227 21.53 4.49 -26.85
C LYS A 227 20.28 5.18 -27.37
N LEU A 228 19.53 4.51 -28.26
CA LEU A 228 18.28 5.02 -28.82
C LEU A 228 17.21 5.21 -27.74
N ALA A 229 17.14 4.31 -26.73
CA ALA A 229 16.23 4.45 -25.60
C ALA A 229 16.56 5.69 -24.74
N VAL A 230 17.84 5.99 -24.51
CA VAL A 230 18.27 7.21 -23.77
C VAL A 230 17.86 8.45 -24.54
N LYS A 231 18.17 8.51 -25.84
CA LYS A 231 17.79 9.65 -26.71
C LYS A 231 16.28 9.87 -26.75
N LEU A 232 15.51 8.80 -26.97
CA LEU A 232 14.05 8.92 -27.00
C LEU A 232 13.49 9.34 -25.64
N THR A 233 14.04 8.85 -24.52
CA THR A 233 13.64 9.28 -23.18
C THR A 233 13.84 10.77 -22.98
N LEU A 234 14.93 11.34 -23.48
CA LEU A 234 15.22 12.76 -23.40
C LEU A 234 14.25 13.58 -24.28
N LEU A 235 13.98 13.14 -25.51
CA LEU A 235 13.10 13.85 -26.46
C LEU A 235 11.64 13.92 -26.02
N ILE A 236 11.08 12.80 -25.52
CA ILE A 236 9.65 12.72 -25.21
C ILE A 236 9.34 12.79 -23.71
N PHE A 237 10.34 12.68 -22.87
CA PHE A 237 10.34 12.80 -21.41
C PHE A 237 9.13 12.16 -20.69
N ILE A 238 8.67 10.99 -21.17
CA ILE A 238 7.65 10.15 -20.53
C ILE A 238 8.23 9.39 -19.33
N ARG A 239 7.40 8.65 -18.59
CA ARG A 239 7.88 7.90 -17.45
C ARG A 239 8.61 6.62 -17.90
N SER A 240 9.60 6.19 -17.13
CA SER A 240 10.40 5.00 -17.42
C SER A 240 9.57 3.72 -17.61
N SER A 241 8.48 3.54 -16.85
CA SER A 241 7.58 2.40 -17.04
C SER A 241 6.74 2.50 -18.32
N GLU A 242 6.37 3.70 -18.74
CA GLU A 242 5.65 3.95 -19.98
C GLU A 242 6.53 3.61 -21.17
N LEU A 243 7.78 4.06 -21.17
CA LEU A 243 8.79 3.70 -22.17
C LEU A 243 9.08 2.19 -22.20
N ARG A 244 9.40 1.61 -21.02
CA ARG A 244 9.85 0.22 -20.89
C ARG A 244 8.86 -0.79 -21.45
N PHE A 245 7.58 -0.59 -21.25
CA PHE A 245 6.51 -1.49 -21.67
C PHE A 245 5.86 -1.09 -23.01
N ALA A 246 6.44 -0.14 -23.73
CA ALA A 246 5.97 0.33 -25.03
C ALA A 246 5.78 -0.80 -26.02
N ARG A 247 4.68 -0.77 -26.76
CA ARG A 247 4.37 -1.68 -27.83
C ARG A 247 4.29 -0.95 -29.17
N TRP A 248 4.64 -1.62 -30.26
CA TRP A 248 4.56 -1.03 -31.58
C TRP A 248 3.13 -0.66 -31.97
N SER A 249 2.14 -1.39 -31.50
CA SER A 249 0.72 -1.10 -31.71
C SER A 249 0.24 0.22 -31.07
N GLU A 250 1.04 0.84 -30.17
CA GLU A 250 0.73 2.12 -29.55
C GLU A 250 1.21 3.32 -30.38
N ILE A 251 2.02 3.09 -31.42
CA ILE A 251 2.73 4.14 -32.18
C ILE A 251 2.11 4.26 -33.57
N ASP A 252 1.50 5.43 -33.80
CA ASP A 252 0.98 5.84 -35.08
C ASP A 252 2.02 6.73 -35.79
N PHE A 253 2.70 6.14 -36.79
CA PHE A 253 3.73 6.84 -37.56
C PHE A 253 3.15 7.85 -38.56
N GLU A 254 1.92 7.66 -39.03
CA GLU A 254 1.26 8.54 -40.00
C GLU A 254 0.83 9.83 -39.32
N ASN A 255 0.21 9.73 -38.15
CA ASN A 255 -0.26 10.88 -37.39
C ASN A 255 0.80 11.42 -36.41
N ALA A 256 2.01 10.84 -36.38
CA ALA A 256 3.10 11.24 -35.47
C ALA A 256 2.61 11.25 -34.01
N MET A 257 2.01 10.15 -33.56
CA MET A 257 1.39 10.06 -32.24
C MET A 257 1.71 8.72 -31.54
N TRP A 258 2.10 8.79 -30.27
CA TRP A 258 2.16 7.61 -29.42
C TRP A 258 1.02 7.66 -28.40
N THR A 259 0.13 6.69 -28.46
CA THR A 259 -0.99 6.56 -27.53
C THR A 259 -0.63 5.54 -26.45
N ILE A 260 -0.20 6.02 -25.30
CA ILE A 260 0.07 5.15 -24.13
C ILE A 260 -1.26 4.78 -23.47
N PRO A 261 -1.71 3.51 -23.49
CA PRO A 261 -2.99 3.12 -22.94
C PRO A 261 -3.02 3.26 -21.41
N GLY A 262 -4.20 3.33 -20.81
CA GLY A 262 -4.36 3.34 -19.35
C GLY A 262 -3.84 2.06 -18.69
N GLU A 263 -4.09 0.92 -19.33
CA GLU A 263 -3.60 -0.40 -18.93
C GLU A 263 -3.18 -1.18 -20.18
N ARG A 264 -2.27 -2.14 -20.00
CA ARG A 264 -1.76 -3.04 -21.05
C ARG A 264 -2.07 -4.48 -20.70
N GLU A 265 -2.11 -5.36 -21.66
CA GLU A 265 -2.14 -6.79 -21.39
C GLU A 265 -0.85 -7.23 -20.69
N PRO A 266 -0.96 -8.05 -19.61
CA PRO A 266 0.22 -8.52 -18.88
C PRO A 266 1.11 -9.39 -19.76
N LEU A 267 2.42 -9.20 -19.67
CA LEU A 267 3.40 -10.11 -20.28
C LEU A 267 3.66 -11.30 -19.35
N PRO A 268 3.67 -12.55 -19.84
CA PRO A 268 3.93 -13.72 -19.02
C PRO A 268 5.27 -13.62 -18.27
N GLY A 269 5.25 -13.84 -16.96
CA GLY A 269 6.44 -13.82 -16.10
C GLY A 269 7.09 -12.44 -15.90
N VAL A 270 6.46 -11.35 -16.37
CA VAL A 270 6.97 -9.97 -16.20
C VAL A 270 6.09 -9.21 -15.23
N LYS A 271 6.60 -8.97 -14.04
CA LYS A 271 5.89 -8.20 -13.01
C LYS A 271 5.56 -6.78 -13.51
N HIS A 272 4.34 -6.34 -13.23
CA HIS A 272 3.87 -4.99 -13.53
C HIS A 272 3.77 -4.61 -15.01
N SER A 273 3.85 -5.55 -15.93
CA SER A 273 3.77 -5.30 -17.38
C SER A 273 2.38 -4.83 -17.86
N HIS A 274 1.34 -5.02 -17.03
CA HIS A 274 0.00 -4.47 -17.25
C HIS A 274 -0.06 -2.93 -17.15
N ARG A 275 1.00 -2.30 -16.63
CA ARG A 275 1.01 -0.85 -16.42
C ARG A 275 1.07 -0.11 -17.75
N GLY A 276 0.04 0.69 -17.99
CA GLY A 276 0.04 1.74 -18.98
C GLY A 276 0.42 3.10 -18.35
N SER A 277 -0.32 4.11 -18.69
CA SER A 277 -0.22 5.45 -18.10
C SER A 277 -0.47 5.39 -16.60
N LYS A 278 0.34 6.14 -15.83
CA LYS A 278 0.22 6.17 -14.35
C LYS A 278 -1.17 6.59 -13.87
N MET A 279 -1.88 7.38 -14.66
CA MET A 279 -3.20 7.91 -14.33
C MET A 279 -4.35 6.99 -14.73
N LYS A 280 -4.04 5.81 -15.30
CA LYS A 280 -5.02 4.82 -15.78
C LYS A 280 -5.97 5.34 -16.87
N THR A 281 -5.62 6.47 -17.50
CA THR A 281 -6.29 7.01 -18.68
C THR A 281 -5.30 7.06 -19.82
N PRO A 282 -5.71 6.93 -21.09
CA PRO A 282 -4.80 7.06 -22.22
C PRO A 282 -4.04 8.38 -22.18
N HIS A 283 -2.73 8.32 -22.47
CA HIS A 283 -1.88 9.50 -22.56
C HIS A 283 -1.37 9.64 -23.99
N LEU A 284 -1.80 10.69 -24.66
CA LEU A 284 -1.39 11.01 -26.03
C LEU A 284 -0.05 11.75 -25.98
N VAL A 285 0.94 11.28 -26.73
CA VAL A 285 2.29 11.87 -26.81
C VAL A 285 2.57 12.20 -28.27
N PRO A 286 2.49 13.47 -28.68
CA PRO A 286 2.92 13.88 -30.01
C PRO A 286 4.41 13.57 -30.20
N LEU A 287 4.79 13.21 -31.42
CA LEU A 287 6.15 12.82 -31.77
C LEU A 287 6.77 13.89 -32.68
N SER A 288 7.93 14.43 -32.31
CA SER A 288 8.74 15.26 -33.17
C SER A 288 9.33 14.46 -34.32
N ARG A 289 9.82 15.14 -35.37
CA ARG A 289 10.53 14.51 -36.48
C ARG A 289 11.68 13.64 -35.99
N GLN A 290 12.50 14.12 -35.07
CA GLN A 290 13.63 13.38 -34.48
C GLN A 290 13.18 12.17 -33.70
N ALA A 291 12.08 12.27 -32.96
CA ALA A 291 11.52 11.11 -32.24
C ALA A 291 11.01 10.02 -33.18
N LEU A 292 10.40 10.41 -34.31
CA LEU A 292 9.98 9.46 -35.37
C LEU A 292 11.18 8.76 -36.01
N GLU A 293 12.25 9.50 -36.33
CA GLU A 293 13.49 8.93 -36.86
C GLU A 293 14.13 7.92 -35.90
N LEU A 294 14.19 8.26 -34.59
CA LEU A 294 14.65 7.30 -33.60
C LEU A 294 13.76 6.05 -33.53
N LEU A 295 12.44 6.21 -33.56
CA LEU A 295 11.51 5.09 -33.53
C LEU A 295 11.64 4.21 -34.79
N LYS A 296 11.87 4.78 -35.97
CA LYS A 296 12.19 4.02 -37.19
C LYS A 296 13.47 3.21 -37.03
N ALA A 297 14.56 3.84 -36.50
CA ALA A 297 15.81 3.15 -36.23
C ALA A 297 15.68 2.04 -35.15
N ILE A 298 14.80 2.24 -34.16
CA ILE A 298 14.46 1.22 -33.15
C ILE A 298 13.69 0.07 -33.81
N ARG A 299 12.78 0.36 -34.75
CA ARG A 299 11.98 -0.63 -35.47
C ARG A 299 12.84 -1.58 -36.31
N GLU A 300 13.95 -1.14 -36.84
CA GLU A 300 14.92 -2.01 -37.52
C GLU A 300 15.51 -3.09 -36.57
N ILE A 301 15.52 -2.82 -35.23
CA ILE A 301 16.11 -3.72 -34.23
C ILE A 301 15.06 -4.63 -33.60
N SER A 302 13.86 -4.13 -33.37
CA SER A 302 12.81 -4.82 -32.60
C SER A 302 11.45 -4.85 -33.28
N GLY A 303 11.36 -4.47 -34.56
CA GLY A 303 10.08 -4.35 -35.26
C GLY A 303 9.32 -5.68 -35.49
N GLU A 304 10.02 -6.80 -35.42
CA GLU A 304 9.40 -8.14 -35.46
C GLU A 304 8.85 -8.59 -34.09
N CYS A 305 9.13 -7.85 -33.04
CA CYS A 305 8.64 -8.08 -31.68
C CYS A 305 7.43 -7.20 -31.38
N ASP A 306 6.61 -7.59 -30.41
CA ASP A 306 5.53 -6.72 -29.89
C ASP A 306 6.09 -5.49 -29.15
N LEU A 307 7.17 -5.68 -28.42
CA LEU A 307 7.80 -4.64 -27.61
C LEU A 307 8.76 -3.75 -28.41
N VAL A 308 8.66 -2.45 -28.19
CA VAL A 308 9.61 -1.46 -28.76
C VAL A 308 11.01 -1.61 -28.15
N PHE A 309 11.09 -1.81 -26.83
CA PHE A 309 12.37 -1.94 -26.10
C PHE A 309 12.51 -3.35 -25.51
N ILE A 310 13.06 -4.24 -26.30
CA ILE A 310 13.30 -5.64 -25.94
C ILE A 310 14.52 -5.82 -25.02
N GLY A 311 14.47 -6.86 -24.20
CA GLY A 311 15.57 -7.27 -23.32
C GLY A 311 16.81 -7.76 -24.08
N ASP A 312 17.93 -7.84 -23.39
CA ASP A 312 19.22 -8.25 -24.00
C ASP A 312 19.31 -9.75 -24.22
N HIS A 313 18.69 -10.54 -23.35
CA HIS A 313 18.79 -12.02 -23.37
C HIS A 313 17.48 -12.72 -23.74
N ASP A 314 16.35 -12.02 -23.63
CA ASP A 314 15.03 -12.55 -23.98
C ASP A 314 14.19 -11.45 -24.63
N PHE A 315 13.99 -11.56 -25.93
CA PHE A 315 13.26 -10.56 -26.75
C PHE A 315 11.77 -10.50 -26.42
N ARG A 316 11.24 -11.51 -25.73
CA ARG A 316 9.85 -11.52 -25.24
C ARG A 316 9.68 -10.69 -23.96
N LYS A 317 10.77 -10.29 -23.34
CA LYS A 317 10.79 -9.45 -22.13
C LYS A 317 11.22 -8.04 -22.47
N PRO A 318 10.69 -7.03 -21.76
CA PRO A 318 11.10 -5.65 -21.95
C PRO A 318 12.50 -5.42 -21.38
N MET A 319 13.17 -4.38 -21.84
CA MET A 319 14.43 -3.92 -21.24
C MET A 319 14.28 -3.71 -19.72
N SER A 320 15.39 -3.78 -18.97
CA SER A 320 15.38 -3.53 -17.52
C SER A 320 14.95 -2.08 -17.22
N GLU A 321 14.23 -1.88 -16.10
CA GLU A 321 13.83 -0.54 -15.68
C GLU A 321 15.02 0.39 -15.38
N ASN A 322 16.18 -0.18 -15.10
CA ASN A 322 17.42 0.55 -14.84
C ASN A 322 18.29 0.78 -16.08
N THR A 323 17.84 0.37 -17.27
CA THR A 323 18.67 0.43 -18.50
C THR A 323 19.17 1.84 -18.78
N VAL A 324 18.28 2.85 -18.75
CA VAL A 324 18.64 4.27 -18.97
C VAL A 324 19.64 4.74 -17.90
N ASN A 325 19.38 4.50 -16.63
CA ASN A 325 20.30 4.90 -15.55
C ASN A 325 21.63 4.15 -15.60
N LYS A 326 21.63 2.87 -16.03
CA LYS A 326 22.88 2.11 -16.22
C LYS A 326 23.72 2.71 -17.36
N ALA A 327 23.08 3.14 -18.44
CA ALA A 327 23.74 3.82 -19.55
C ALA A 327 24.33 5.15 -19.09
N LEU A 328 23.59 6.00 -18.35
CA LEU A 328 24.08 7.26 -17.82
C LEU A 328 25.32 7.04 -16.90
N ARG A 329 25.29 6.02 -16.03
CA ARG A 329 26.48 5.68 -15.23
C ARG A 329 27.67 5.24 -16.07
N ALA A 330 27.43 4.48 -17.14
CA ALA A 330 28.49 4.08 -18.07
C ALA A 330 29.05 5.28 -18.89
N MET A 331 28.27 6.35 -19.04
CA MET A 331 28.70 7.65 -19.59
C MET A 331 29.45 8.52 -18.56
N GLY A 332 29.58 8.05 -17.30
CA GLY A 332 30.33 8.74 -16.23
C GLY A 332 29.49 9.65 -15.34
N TYR A 333 28.15 9.57 -15.38
CA TYR A 333 27.28 10.35 -14.49
C TYR A 333 26.96 9.61 -13.18
N ASP A 334 26.93 10.35 -12.07
CA ASP A 334 26.29 9.87 -10.84
C ASP A 334 24.76 10.05 -10.93
N THR A 335 24.04 8.93 -11.05
CA THR A 335 22.58 8.96 -11.18
C THR A 335 21.83 9.23 -9.86
N THR A 336 22.54 9.41 -8.76
CA THR A 336 21.99 9.78 -7.46
C THR A 336 22.11 11.30 -7.19
N VAL A 337 23.06 11.98 -7.82
CA VAL A 337 23.40 13.38 -7.55
C VAL A 337 23.31 14.27 -8.79
N GLU A 338 23.78 13.79 -9.98
CA GLU A 338 23.91 14.64 -11.18
C GLU A 338 22.69 14.54 -12.11
N VAL A 339 22.44 13.36 -12.69
CA VAL A 339 21.34 13.16 -13.63
C VAL A 339 20.84 11.73 -13.65
N CYS A 340 19.55 11.54 -13.72
CA CYS A 340 18.92 10.24 -13.95
C CYS A 340 17.86 10.33 -15.05
N GLY A 341 17.45 9.19 -15.62
CA GLY A 341 16.42 9.17 -16.68
C GLY A 341 15.10 9.84 -16.31
N HIS A 342 14.76 9.86 -15.00
CA HIS A 342 13.61 10.65 -14.53
C HIS A 342 13.91 12.14 -14.49
N GLY A 343 15.18 12.54 -14.28
CA GLY A 343 15.65 13.92 -14.30
C GLY A 343 15.47 14.60 -15.66
N PHE A 344 15.50 13.84 -16.78
CA PHE A 344 15.21 14.36 -18.11
C PHE A 344 13.86 15.06 -18.21
N ARG A 345 12.89 14.62 -17.43
CA ARG A 345 11.57 15.27 -17.34
C ARG A 345 11.66 16.63 -16.68
N ALA A 346 12.49 16.77 -15.65
CA ALA A 346 12.73 18.05 -14.99
C ALA A 346 13.51 18.99 -15.92
N MET A 347 14.50 18.48 -16.67
CA MET A 347 15.26 19.23 -17.66
C MET A 347 14.34 19.80 -18.74
N ALA A 348 13.54 18.95 -19.39
CA ALA A 348 12.60 19.38 -20.42
C ALA A 348 11.56 20.37 -19.87
N CYS A 349 10.95 20.07 -18.72
CA CYS A 349 9.96 20.95 -18.09
C CYS A 349 10.54 22.35 -17.80
N SER A 350 11.76 22.41 -17.23
CA SER A 350 12.42 23.69 -16.93
C SER A 350 12.73 24.47 -18.19
N ALA A 351 13.27 23.84 -19.25
CA ALA A 351 13.58 24.49 -20.51
C ALA A 351 12.31 25.02 -21.20
N LEU A 352 11.25 24.25 -21.23
CA LEU A 352 9.98 24.62 -21.83
C LEU A 352 9.34 25.81 -21.10
N ILE A 353 9.36 25.84 -19.79
CA ILE A 353 8.83 26.94 -18.96
C ILE A 353 9.70 28.18 -19.11
N GLU A 354 11.02 28.03 -19.01
CA GLU A 354 11.97 29.13 -19.11
C GLU A 354 11.93 29.83 -20.52
N SER A 355 11.62 29.07 -21.58
CA SER A 355 11.46 29.60 -22.91
C SER A 355 10.34 30.66 -23.03
N GLY A 356 9.37 30.64 -22.12
CA GLY A 356 8.19 31.50 -22.15
C GLY A 356 7.26 31.34 -23.37
N LYS A 357 7.49 30.29 -24.18
CA LYS A 357 6.75 30.07 -25.45
C LYS A 357 5.49 29.21 -25.28
N TRP A 358 5.39 28.45 -24.21
CA TRP A 358 4.40 27.39 -24.06
C TRP A 358 3.53 27.58 -22.83
N SER A 359 2.25 27.27 -22.93
CA SER A 359 1.38 27.31 -21.80
C SER A 359 1.79 26.28 -20.75
N ARG A 360 1.68 26.66 -19.48
CA ARG A 360 1.93 25.72 -18.36
C ARG A 360 1.07 24.47 -18.47
N ASP A 361 -0.16 24.61 -18.94
CA ASP A 361 -1.11 23.52 -19.08
C ASP A 361 -0.64 22.49 -20.13
N ALA A 362 -0.10 22.94 -21.26
CA ALA A 362 0.48 22.05 -22.26
C ALA A 362 1.68 21.27 -21.72
N VAL A 363 2.59 21.96 -20.99
CA VAL A 363 3.75 21.30 -20.35
C VAL A 363 3.29 20.27 -19.31
N GLU A 364 2.38 20.62 -18.40
CA GLU A 364 1.85 19.71 -17.37
C GLU A 364 1.10 18.53 -18.03
N ARG A 365 0.37 18.76 -19.12
CA ARG A 365 -0.31 17.70 -19.85
C ARG A 365 0.66 16.74 -20.52
N GLN A 366 1.75 17.23 -21.10
CA GLN A 366 2.84 16.39 -21.64
C GLN A 366 3.52 15.58 -20.54
N MET A 367 3.66 16.14 -19.35
CA MET A 367 4.16 15.45 -18.18
C MET A 367 3.15 14.41 -17.63
N SER A 368 1.95 14.28 -18.23
CA SER A 368 0.88 13.44 -17.71
C SER A 368 0.62 13.71 -16.23
N HIS A 369 0.64 14.99 -15.82
CA HIS A 369 0.24 15.41 -14.50
C HIS A 369 -1.26 15.71 -14.49
N GLN A 370 -1.93 15.37 -13.37
CA GLN A 370 -3.32 15.76 -13.16
C GLN A 370 -3.36 17.15 -12.52
N GLU A 371 -4.37 17.92 -12.92
CA GLU A 371 -4.70 19.15 -12.21
C GLU A 371 -5.04 18.86 -10.75
N ARG A 372 -4.35 19.54 -9.84
CA ARG A 372 -4.51 19.33 -8.38
C ARG A 372 -5.70 20.09 -7.82
N ASN A 373 -6.08 21.19 -8.47
CA ASN A 373 -7.28 21.92 -8.10
C ASN A 373 -8.50 21.18 -8.64
N SER A 374 -9.31 20.63 -7.75
CA SER A 374 -10.47 19.81 -8.11
C SER A 374 -11.53 20.60 -8.89
N VAL A 375 -11.67 21.90 -8.63
CA VAL A 375 -12.59 22.78 -9.38
C VAL A 375 -12.07 22.96 -10.80
N ARG A 376 -10.80 23.34 -10.98
CA ARG A 376 -10.19 23.50 -12.30
C ARG A 376 -10.17 22.20 -13.09
N ALA A 377 -9.88 21.07 -12.43
CA ALA A 377 -9.90 19.75 -13.04
C ALA A 377 -11.26 19.40 -13.67
N ALA A 378 -12.37 19.83 -13.06
CA ALA A 378 -13.70 19.58 -13.57
C ALA A 378 -13.97 20.29 -14.92
N TYR A 379 -13.33 21.43 -15.15
CA TYR A 379 -13.51 22.22 -16.39
C TYR A 379 -12.55 21.84 -17.51
N ILE A 380 -11.31 21.45 -17.19
CA ILE A 380 -10.25 21.22 -18.20
C ILE A 380 -9.85 19.76 -18.36
N HIS A 381 -10.54 18.81 -17.72
CA HIS A 381 -10.14 17.39 -17.67
C HIS A 381 -10.00 16.70 -19.03
N LYS A 382 -10.61 17.23 -20.10
CA LYS A 382 -10.55 16.72 -21.48
C LYS A 382 -9.63 17.53 -22.41
N ALA A 383 -9.05 18.63 -21.93
CA ALA A 383 -8.17 19.44 -22.77
C ALA A 383 -6.82 18.74 -22.98
N GLU A 384 -6.50 18.39 -24.21
CA GLU A 384 -5.26 17.67 -24.57
C GLU A 384 -4.15 18.62 -25.03
N HIS A 385 -4.46 19.88 -25.44
CA HIS A 385 -3.51 20.87 -25.96
C HIS A 385 -2.62 20.28 -27.09
N LEU A 386 -3.19 19.44 -27.96
CA LEU A 386 -2.41 18.62 -28.90
C LEU A 386 -1.63 19.47 -29.89
N ASP A 387 -2.22 20.50 -30.45
CA ASP A 387 -1.55 21.36 -31.45
C ASP A 387 -0.38 22.11 -30.82
N GLU A 388 -0.59 22.69 -29.63
CA GLU A 388 0.48 23.37 -28.90
C GLU A 388 1.58 22.36 -28.50
N ARG A 389 1.22 21.18 -28.04
CA ARG A 389 2.17 20.13 -27.64
C ARG A 389 2.95 19.57 -28.82
N ARG A 390 2.39 19.51 -30.03
CA ARG A 390 3.12 19.15 -31.26
C ARG A 390 4.24 20.17 -31.54
N LEU A 391 3.91 21.45 -31.52
CA LEU A 391 4.89 22.54 -31.73
C LEU A 391 5.93 22.57 -30.61
N MET A 392 5.49 22.36 -29.35
CA MET A 392 6.36 22.34 -28.18
C MET A 392 7.38 21.19 -28.22
N LEU A 393 6.96 19.98 -28.57
CA LEU A 393 7.86 18.85 -28.67
C LEU A 393 8.80 18.94 -29.89
N GLN A 394 8.36 19.53 -30.99
CA GLN A 394 9.24 19.83 -32.12
C GLN A 394 10.30 20.86 -31.73
N TRP A 395 9.89 21.98 -31.09
CA TRP A 395 10.82 22.96 -30.58
C TRP A 395 11.84 22.40 -29.60
N TRP A 396 11.39 21.53 -28.68
CA TRP A 396 12.27 20.86 -27.72
C TRP A 396 13.29 19.97 -28.42
N ALA A 397 12.86 19.21 -29.41
CA ALA A 397 13.74 18.37 -30.21
C ALA A 397 14.78 19.19 -31.01
N ASP A 398 14.35 20.29 -31.65
CA ASP A 398 15.23 21.20 -32.37
C ASP A 398 16.20 21.96 -31.43
N TYR A 399 15.82 22.16 -30.17
CA TYR A 399 16.70 22.75 -29.14
C TYR A 399 17.80 21.81 -28.71
N LEU A 400 17.59 20.49 -28.81
CA LEU A 400 18.56 19.45 -28.46
C LEU A 400 19.47 19.04 -29.62
N ASP A 401 19.16 19.39 -30.85
CA ASP A 401 20.00 19.18 -32.05
C ASP A 401 21.14 20.20 -32.12
#